data_9602d613ff47a7f1fc8470cc5143b01c
#
_entry.id   9602d613ff47a7f1fc8470cc5143b01c
#
_cell.length_a   1.000
_cell.length_b   1.000
_cell.length_c   1.000
_cell.angle_alpha   90.00
_cell.angle_beta   90.00
_cell.angle_gamma   90.00
#
_symmetry.space_group_name_H-M   'P 1'
#
loop_
_entity.id
_entity.type
_entity.pdbx_description
1 polymer ?
#
loop_
_entity_poly.entity_id
_entity_poly.type
_entity_poly.pdbx_seq_one_letter_code
_entity_poly.pdbx_strand_id
1 'polypeptide(L)'
;MIGQIEPVTGKYVWFDIEGRRHRVYFEDAGSGIPLVCLHTAGSDAIQFRHLLNDTDVTDNFRVIAFDMPWHGKSLPPVGYHDEEYQLTTDLYEATILAFCSALELDCPILIGCSMGGRIVLHMAEAHGDKFRAVIGLEGSDFQDPWYDREWLNRPDVHGGEVCAALISGLVAPQSPEEYRWETLWGYKTGGPGVFKGDLHFYRADSDYRDRVARINTDEIPVYLLTGEYDFSCTPEDTVRTAKKIGIDATIMRKLGHFPMSENPEQFRKYLLPVLSELLGN
;
A
#
# COMPACT_ATOMS: atom_id res chain seq x y z
N MET A 1 -15.54 32.26 3.73
CA MET A 1 -15.29 31.18 2.75
C MET A 1 -16.36 30.12 2.95
N ILE A 2 -17.00 29.68 1.89
CA ILE A 2 -17.89 28.51 1.93
C ILE A 2 -16.98 27.28 2.07
N GLY A 3 -17.28 26.37 3.00
CA GLY A 3 -16.53 25.12 3.16
C GLY A 3 -16.59 24.26 1.88
N GLN A 4 -15.51 23.61 1.53
CA GLN A 4 -15.46 22.65 0.44
C GLN A 4 -15.67 21.24 1.02
N ILE A 5 -16.56 20.46 0.38
CA ILE A 5 -16.82 19.06 0.73
C ILE A 5 -16.10 18.20 -0.30
N GLU A 6 -15.30 17.26 0.16
CA GLU A 6 -14.65 16.26 -0.69
C GLU A 6 -15.65 15.16 -1.08
N PRO A 7 -15.57 14.57 -2.28
CA PRO A 7 -16.50 13.55 -2.76
C PRO A 7 -16.21 12.15 -2.17
N VAL A 8 -15.34 12.06 -1.19
CA VAL A 8 -14.90 10.80 -0.56
C VAL A 8 -15.92 10.32 0.46
N THR A 9 -16.28 9.04 0.42
CA THR A 9 -17.21 8.41 1.35
C THR A 9 -16.54 7.32 2.16
N GLY A 10 -16.50 7.48 3.49
CA GLY A 10 -16.02 6.46 4.41
C GLY A 10 -17.11 5.45 4.77
N LYS A 11 -16.78 4.16 4.71
CA LYS A 11 -17.70 3.04 4.94
C LYS A 11 -17.04 1.94 5.76
N TYR A 12 -17.84 0.99 6.26
CA TYR A 12 -17.37 -0.23 6.90
C TYR A 12 -17.93 -1.45 6.18
N VAL A 13 -17.11 -2.47 6.03
CA VAL A 13 -17.51 -3.79 5.55
C VAL A 13 -17.13 -4.86 6.56
N TRP A 14 -17.96 -5.92 6.66
CA TRP A 14 -17.72 -7.06 7.51
C TRP A 14 -17.42 -8.29 6.66
N PHE A 15 -16.34 -8.98 6.97
CA PHE A 15 -16.00 -10.27 6.37
C PHE A 15 -15.22 -11.13 7.37
N ASP A 16 -15.07 -12.41 7.03
CA ASP A 16 -14.35 -13.36 7.85
C ASP A 16 -12.99 -13.67 7.22
N ILE A 17 -11.94 -13.71 8.03
CA ILE A 17 -10.61 -14.17 7.66
C ILE A 17 -10.23 -15.26 8.66
N GLU A 18 -9.90 -16.47 8.17
CA GLU A 18 -9.51 -17.61 9.00
C GLU A 18 -10.50 -17.93 10.15
N GLY A 19 -11.80 -17.74 9.88
CA GLY A 19 -12.87 -17.98 10.85
C GLY A 19 -13.03 -16.88 11.91
N ARG A 20 -12.32 -15.77 11.79
CA ARG A 20 -12.45 -14.59 12.66
C ARG A 20 -13.13 -13.46 11.89
N ARG A 21 -14.15 -12.85 12.51
CA ARG A 21 -14.90 -11.76 11.92
C ARG A 21 -14.17 -10.44 12.10
N HIS A 22 -14.01 -9.69 10.99
CA HIS A 22 -13.35 -8.40 10.93
C HIS A 22 -14.31 -7.30 10.49
N ARG A 23 -14.15 -6.11 11.08
CA ARG A 23 -14.82 -4.88 10.67
C ARG A 23 -13.79 -3.95 10.07
N VAL A 24 -13.80 -3.82 8.76
CA VAL A 24 -12.80 -3.09 7.99
C VAL A 24 -13.38 -1.77 7.48
N TYR A 25 -12.66 -0.69 7.71
CA TYR A 25 -12.96 0.63 7.17
C TYR A 25 -12.34 0.81 5.80
N PHE A 26 -13.03 1.52 4.93
CA PHE A 26 -12.50 1.95 3.64
C PHE A 26 -13.07 3.28 3.20
N GLU A 27 -12.34 3.99 2.37
CA GLU A 27 -12.74 5.20 1.68
C GLU A 27 -12.95 4.90 0.19
N ASP A 28 -13.98 5.52 -0.39
CA ASP A 28 -14.52 5.19 -1.72
C ASP A 28 -14.85 6.49 -2.46
N ALA A 29 -14.31 6.65 -3.66
CA ALA A 29 -14.57 7.80 -4.52
C ALA A 29 -14.53 7.40 -6.00
N GLY A 30 -15.30 8.12 -6.83
CA GLY A 30 -15.35 7.88 -8.26
C GLY A 30 -16.23 6.70 -8.68
N SER A 31 -16.11 6.31 -9.93
CA SER A 31 -16.86 5.20 -10.54
C SER A 31 -16.08 4.62 -11.72
N GLY A 32 -16.43 3.41 -12.16
CA GLY A 32 -15.75 2.70 -13.24
C GLY A 32 -14.90 1.53 -12.76
N ILE A 33 -13.71 1.32 -13.33
CA ILE A 33 -12.84 0.20 -12.99
C ILE A 33 -12.40 0.30 -11.52
N PRO A 34 -12.61 -0.74 -10.68
CA PRO A 34 -12.16 -0.70 -9.30
C PRO A 34 -10.63 -0.63 -9.20
N LEU A 35 -10.13 0.36 -8.44
CA LEU A 35 -8.72 0.56 -8.12
C LEU A 35 -8.55 0.44 -6.61
N VAL A 36 -8.09 -0.72 -6.14
CA VAL A 36 -7.92 -1.03 -4.72
C VAL A 36 -6.52 -0.63 -4.27
N CYS A 37 -6.45 0.23 -3.27
CA CYS A 37 -5.22 0.82 -2.75
C CYS A 37 -4.78 0.15 -1.44
N LEU A 38 -3.51 -0.28 -1.40
CA LEU A 38 -2.89 -0.96 -0.27
C LEU A 38 -1.82 -0.06 0.35
N HIS A 39 -2.02 0.36 1.60
CA HIS A 39 -1.14 1.28 2.31
C HIS A 39 0.19 0.67 2.71
N THR A 40 1.13 1.50 3.16
CA THR A 40 2.43 1.08 3.68
C THR A 40 2.33 0.55 5.12
N ALA A 41 3.37 -0.14 5.59
CA ALA A 41 3.46 -0.60 6.97
C ALA A 41 3.27 0.56 7.97
N GLY A 42 2.45 0.34 9.00
CA GLY A 42 2.21 1.28 10.10
C GLY A 42 1.35 2.50 9.78
N SER A 43 0.82 2.60 8.56
CA SER A 43 -0.09 3.67 8.14
C SER A 43 -1.49 3.14 7.86
N ASP A 44 -2.31 3.87 7.13
CA ASP A 44 -3.68 3.51 6.77
C ASP A 44 -4.10 4.14 5.42
N ALA A 45 -5.37 4.06 5.07
CA ALA A 45 -5.95 4.56 3.82
C ALA A 45 -5.72 6.06 3.58
N ILE A 46 -5.42 6.84 4.63
CA ILE A 46 -5.17 8.29 4.53
C ILE A 46 -4.07 8.64 3.52
N GLN A 47 -3.15 7.70 3.27
CA GLN A 47 -2.06 7.91 2.31
C GLN A 47 -2.55 8.08 0.87
N PHE A 48 -3.74 7.59 0.55
CA PHE A 48 -4.33 7.68 -0.79
C PHE A 48 -5.36 8.81 -0.94
N ARG A 49 -5.50 9.69 0.06
CA ARG A 49 -6.50 10.77 0.03
C ARG A 49 -6.39 11.67 -1.20
N HIS A 50 -5.17 11.93 -1.69
CA HIS A 50 -4.97 12.74 -2.89
C HIS A 50 -5.44 12.01 -4.15
N LEU A 51 -5.27 10.69 -4.21
CA LEU A 51 -5.77 9.88 -5.32
C LEU A 51 -7.31 9.79 -5.30
N LEU A 52 -7.92 9.67 -4.13
CA LEU A 52 -9.38 9.69 -3.94
C LEU A 52 -10.02 11.03 -4.36
N ASN A 53 -9.25 12.12 -4.35
CA ASN A 53 -9.69 13.46 -4.74
C ASN A 53 -9.21 13.89 -6.15
N ASP A 54 -8.47 13.03 -6.87
CA ASP A 54 -8.00 13.32 -8.22
C ASP A 54 -9.07 13.01 -9.27
N THR A 55 -9.69 14.04 -9.84
CA THR A 55 -10.75 13.88 -10.85
C THR A 55 -10.26 13.20 -12.14
N ASP A 56 -8.98 13.38 -12.52
CA ASP A 56 -8.42 12.68 -13.68
C ASP A 56 -8.37 11.15 -13.47
N VAL A 57 -8.43 10.70 -12.21
CA VAL A 57 -8.51 9.28 -11.82
C VAL A 57 -9.96 8.87 -11.57
N THR A 58 -10.67 9.59 -10.71
CA THR A 58 -12.02 9.21 -10.24
C THR A 58 -13.11 9.29 -11.29
N ASP A 59 -12.86 9.97 -12.41
CA ASP A 59 -13.79 10.00 -13.56
C ASP A 59 -13.88 8.64 -14.28
N ASN A 60 -12.85 7.80 -14.17
CA ASN A 60 -12.78 6.51 -14.87
C ASN A 60 -12.55 5.32 -13.92
N PHE A 61 -12.07 5.56 -12.72
CA PHE A 61 -11.78 4.55 -11.72
C PHE A 61 -12.58 4.77 -10.45
N ARG A 62 -13.12 3.69 -9.90
CA ARG A 62 -13.61 3.68 -8.53
C ARG A 62 -12.42 3.42 -7.62
N VAL A 63 -11.87 4.48 -7.02
CA VAL A 63 -10.74 4.39 -6.09
C VAL A 63 -11.25 3.93 -4.74
N ILE A 64 -10.66 2.86 -4.20
CA ILE A 64 -11.04 2.25 -2.92
C ILE A 64 -9.77 2.07 -2.09
N ALA A 65 -9.62 2.85 -1.04
CA ALA A 65 -8.51 2.74 -0.11
C ALA A 65 -9.03 2.19 1.22
N PHE A 66 -8.52 1.06 1.69
CA PHE A 66 -8.97 0.44 2.93
C PHE A 66 -7.87 0.37 3.98
N ASP A 67 -8.28 0.47 5.23
CA ASP A 67 -7.41 0.21 6.37
C ASP A 67 -7.34 -1.30 6.59
N MET A 68 -6.16 -1.88 6.57
CA MET A 68 -5.98 -3.28 6.97
C MET A 68 -6.55 -3.52 8.38
N PRO A 69 -6.97 -4.73 8.75
CA PRO A 69 -7.26 -5.05 10.15
C PRO A 69 -6.15 -4.54 11.08
N TRP A 70 -6.49 -4.00 12.23
CA TRP A 70 -5.62 -3.31 13.20
C TRP A 70 -5.24 -1.86 12.86
N HIS A 71 -5.43 -1.41 11.62
CA HIS A 71 -5.00 -0.09 11.16
C HIS A 71 -6.13 0.94 11.17
N GLY A 72 -5.77 2.20 11.33
CA GLY A 72 -6.66 3.34 11.14
C GLY A 72 -7.98 3.21 11.90
N LYS A 73 -9.07 3.16 11.17
CA LYS A 73 -10.45 3.00 11.69
C LYS A 73 -10.94 1.54 11.64
N SER A 74 -10.15 0.61 11.08
CA SER A 74 -10.43 -0.82 11.14
C SER A 74 -10.19 -1.38 12.54
N LEU A 75 -11.05 -2.30 12.96
CA LEU A 75 -10.88 -2.92 14.26
C LEU A 75 -9.94 -4.11 14.20
N PRO A 76 -9.15 -4.35 15.27
CA PRO A 76 -8.55 -5.65 15.48
C PRO A 76 -9.64 -6.71 15.70
N PRO A 77 -9.37 -8.00 15.48
CA PRO A 77 -10.32 -9.07 15.74
C PRO A 77 -10.61 -9.22 17.22
N VAL A 78 -11.73 -9.87 17.55
CA VAL A 78 -12.10 -10.15 18.95
C VAL A 78 -11.01 -10.98 19.63
N GLY A 79 -10.62 -10.60 20.84
CA GLY A 79 -9.54 -11.23 21.61
C GLY A 79 -8.16 -10.64 21.37
N TYR A 80 -8.04 -9.59 20.56
CA TYR A 80 -6.78 -8.96 20.17
C TYR A 80 -5.86 -8.55 21.33
N HIS A 81 -6.41 -8.30 22.52
CA HIS A 81 -5.64 -7.87 23.69
C HIS A 81 -4.78 -9.00 24.32
N ASP A 82 -5.02 -10.24 23.91
CA ASP A 82 -4.25 -11.42 24.34
C ASP A 82 -3.19 -11.84 23.30
N GLU A 83 -3.02 -11.08 22.21
CA GLU A 83 -2.12 -11.41 21.11
C GLU A 83 -1.25 -10.24 20.67
N GLU A 84 -0.06 -10.52 20.15
CA GLU A 84 0.77 -9.56 19.43
C GLU A 84 0.46 -9.65 17.93
N TYR A 85 0.13 -8.51 17.32
CA TYR A 85 -0.13 -8.46 15.88
C TYR A 85 1.13 -8.78 15.08
N GLN A 86 0.99 -9.70 14.14
CA GLN A 86 2.03 -10.07 13.17
C GLN A 86 1.39 -10.31 11.81
N LEU A 87 1.77 -9.52 10.81
CA LEU A 87 1.31 -9.70 9.44
C LEU A 87 2.14 -10.80 8.77
N THR A 88 1.47 -11.82 8.26
CA THR A 88 2.05 -12.85 7.40
C THR A 88 1.59 -12.66 5.96
N THR A 89 2.27 -13.27 5.00
CA THR A 89 1.86 -13.26 3.59
C THR A 89 0.46 -13.83 3.42
N ASP A 90 0.19 -15.00 4.02
CA ASP A 90 -1.11 -15.67 3.94
C ASP A 90 -2.25 -14.81 4.48
N LEU A 91 -2.04 -14.16 5.64
CA LEU A 91 -3.02 -13.26 6.23
C LEU A 91 -3.28 -12.04 5.35
N TYR A 92 -2.23 -11.50 4.72
CA TYR A 92 -2.37 -10.33 3.85
C TYR A 92 -3.12 -10.69 2.56
N GLU A 93 -2.75 -11.81 1.90
CA GLU A 93 -3.46 -12.32 0.72
C GLU A 93 -4.94 -12.61 1.04
N ALA A 94 -5.21 -13.32 2.15
CA ALA A 94 -6.56 -13.62 2.59
C ALA A 94 -7.40 -12.35 2.85
N THR A 95 -6.78 -11.31 3.43
CA THR A 95 -7.45 -10.03 3.68
C THR A 95 -7.84 -9.35 2.37
N ILE A 96 -6.93 -9.26 1.40
CA ILE A 96 -7.21 -8.64 0.09
C ILE A 96 -8.33 -9.38 -0.63
N LEU A 97 -8.26 -10.71 -0.68
CA LEU A 97 -9.28 -11.53 -1.35
C LEU A 97 -10.65 -11.41 -0.68
N ALA A 98 -10.69 -11.48 0.66
CA ALA A 98 -11.93 -11.34 1.41
C ALA A 98 -12.55 -9.94 1.25
N PHE A 99 -11.73 -8.89 1.25
CA PHE A 99 -12.18 -7.51 1.03
C PHE A 99 -12.76 -7.33 -0.37
N CYS A 100 -12.05 -7.76 -1.42
CA CYS A 100 -12.52 -7.66 -2.80
C CYS A 100 -13.83 -8.46 -3.00
N SER A 101 -13.91 -9.66 -2.43
CA SER A 101 -15.11 -10.50 -2.49
C SER A 101 -16.30 -9.87 -1.76
N ALA A 102 -16.07 -9.29 -0.57
CA ALA A 102 -17.14 -8.66 0.23
C ALA A 102 -17.72 -7.40 -0.42
N LEU A 103 -16.98 -6.73 -1.28
CA LEU A 103 -17.43 -5.60 -2.08
C LEU A 103 -17.88 -5.99 -3.50
N GLU A 104 -17.87 -7.29 -3.83
CA GLU A 104 -18.25 -7.83 -5.15
C GLU A 104 -17.48 -7.13 -6.30
N LEU A 105 -16.16 -6.90 -6.09
CA LEU A 105 -15.32 -6.24 -7.09
C LEU A 105 -14.99 -7.19 -8.23
N ASP A 106 -15.32 -6.79 -9.44
CA ASP A 106 -15.01 -7.55 -10.67
C ASP A 106 -13.64 -7.13 -11.22
N CYS A 107 -12.70 -8.05 -11.25
CA CYS A 107 -11.34 -7.89 -11.78
C CYS A 107 -10.72 -6.52 -11.41
N PRO A 108 -10.56 -6.17 -10.10
CA PRO A 108 -10.00 -4.88 -9.72
C PRO A 108 -8.53 -4.77 -10.09
N ILE A 109 -8.05 -3.52 -10.24
CA ILE A 109 -6.62 -3.22 -10.25
C ILE A 109 -6.16 -3.11 -8.80
N LEU A 110 -5.03 -3.73 -8.45
CA LEU A 110 -4.37 -3.50 -7.17
C LEU A 110 -3.23 -2.50 -7.34
N ILE A 111 -3.22 -1.47 -6.51
CA ILE A 111 -2.09 -0.57 -6.36
C ILE A 111 -1.63 -0.57 -4.91
N GLY A 112 -0.37 -0.86 -4.65
CA GLY A 112 0.14 -0.92 -3.29
C GLY A 112 1.51 -0.29 -3.16
N CYS A 113 1.81 0.25 -1.98
CA CYS A 113 3.10 0.89 -1.69
C CYS A 113 3.84 0.14 -0.59
N SER A 114 5.16 -0.03 -0.73
CA SER A 114 6.03 -0.68 0.25
C SER A 114 5.59 -2.14 0.53
N MET A 115 5.07 -2.46 1.72
CA MET A 115 4.49 -3.79 1.96
C MET A 115 3.35 -4.09 0.98
N GLY A 116 2.52 -3.08 0.66
CA GLY A 116 1.51 -3.17 -0.40
C GLY A 116 2.11 -3.38 -1.78
N GLY A 117 3.26 -2.75 -2.06
CA GLY A 117 4.01 -2.92 -3.30
C GLY A 117 4.63 -4.31 -3.46
N ARG A 118 4.96 -4.98 -2.34
CA ARG A 118 5.43 -6.36 -2.36
C ARG A 118 4.29 -7.36 -2.48
N ILE A 119 3.22 -7.20 -1.70
CA ILE A 119 2.13 -8.16 -1.71
C ILE A 119 1.43 -8.23 -3.07
N VAL A 120 1.38 -7.14 -3.84
CA VAL A 120 0.78 -7.19 -5.20
C VAL A 120 1.56 -8.12 -6.14
N LEU A 121 2.86 -8.36 -5.91
CA LEU A 121 3.63 -9.35 -6.66
C LEU A 121 3.20 -10.78 -6.29
N HIS A 122 2.96 -11.05 -5.00
CA HIS A 122 2.41 -12.33 -4.55
C HIS A 122 1.01 -12.53 -5.13
N MET A 123 0.15 -11.51 -5.10
CA MET A 123 -1.19 -11.56 -5.69
C MET A 123 -1.16 -11.83 -7.19
N ALA A 124 -0.19 -11.26 -7.91
CA ALA A 124 -0.04 -11.49 -9.35
C ALA A 124 0.34 -12.94 -9.67
N GLU A 125 1.21 -13.57 -8.85
CA GLU A 125 1.63 -14.96 -9.09
C GLU A 125 0.57 -15.98 -8.65
N ALA A 126 -0.04 -15.76 -7.47
CA ALA A 126 -0.95 -16.75 -6.88
C ALA A 126 -2.40 -16.59 -7.35
N HIS A 127 -2.82 -15.38 -7.73
CA HIS A 127 -4.21 -15.00 -7.98
C HIS A 127 -4.38 -14.07 -9.18
N GLY A 128 -3.47 -14.11 -10.16
CA GLY A 128 -3.48 -13.20 -11.30
C GLY A 128 -4.80 -13.17 -12.08
N ASP A 129 -5.50 -14.31 -12.15
CA ASP A 129 -6.81 -14.46 -12.79
C ASP A 129 -7.94 -13.62 -12.14
N LYS A 130 -7.75 -13.11 -10.93
CA LYS A 130 -8.74 -12.31 -10.19
C LYS A 130 -8.57 -10.81 -10.38
N PHE A 131 -7.48 -10.38 -10.99
CA PHE A 131 -7.11 -8.97 -11.08
C PHE A 131 -6.87 -8.55 -12.53
N ARG A 132 -7.25 -7.31 -12.85
CA ARG A 132 -7.01 -6.70 -14.15
C ARG A 132 -5.54 -6.35 -14.36
N ALA A 133 -4.87 -5.88 -13.31
CA ALA A 133 -3.46 -5.53 -13.28
C ALA A 133 -2.99 -5.34 -11.84
N VAL A 134 -1.67 -5.31 -11.64
CA VAL A 134 -1.06 -4.90 -10.36
C VAL A 134 -0.04 -3.79 -10.57
N ILE A 135 -0.04 -2.81 -9.66
CA ILE A 135 0.88 -1.67 -9.65
C ILE A 135 1.62 -1.68 -8.30
N GLY A 136 2.89 -2.04 -8.32
CA GLY A 136 3.76 -2.02 -7.14
C GLY A 136 4.52 -0.71 -7.06
N LEU A 137 4.22 0.08 -6.02
CA LEU A 137 4.98 1.27 -5.66
C LEU A 137 5.97 0.91 -4.57
N GLU A 138 7.24 1.29 -4.72
CA GLU A 138 8.29 1.04 -3.72
C GLU A 138 8.34 -0.45 -3.32
N GLY A 139 8.14 -1.33 -4.31
CA GLY A 139 8.03 -2.78 -4.14
C GLY A 139 9.18 -3.53 -4.81
N SER A 140 9.62 -4.61 -4.18
CA SER A 140 10.63 -5.52 -4.70
C SER A 140 10.43 -6.94 -4.18
N ASP A 141 11.09 -7.92 -4.79
CA ASP A 141 11.06 -9.31 -4.39
C ASP A 141 11.74 -9.58 -3.03
N PHE A 142 12.65 -8.68 -2.65
CA PHE A 142 13.36 -8.73 -1.37
C PHE A 142 14.04 -7.39 -1.09
N GLN A 143 14.11 -7.03 0.19
CA GLN A 143 14.93 -5.93 0.70
C GLN A 143 15.52 -6.31 2.06
N ASP A 144 16.77 -5.94 2.30
CA ASP A 144 17.39 -6.14 3.60
C ASP A 144 16.78 -5.20 4.64
N PRO A 145 16.38 -5.72 5.81
CA PRO A 145 15.87 -4.86 6.88
C PRO A 145 17.00 -3.98 7.42
N TRP A 146 16.80 -2.67 7.41
CA TRP A 146 17.76 -1.63 7.86
C TRP A 146 17.37 -0.99 9.21
N TYR A 147 16.30 -1.47 9.84
CA TYR A 147 15.69 -0.93 11.05
C TYR A 147 15.69 -1.95 12.21
N ASP A 148 15.71 -1.42 13.44
CA ASP A 148 15.45 -2.22 14.63
C ASP A 148 13.96 -2.18 14.98
N ARG A 149 13.29 -3.29 14.76
CA ARG A 149 11.84 -3.46 14.96
C ARG A 149 11.40 -3.24 16.41
N GLU A 150 12.25 -3.55 17.37
CA GLU A 150 11.89 -3.47 18.81
C GLU A 150 11.66 -2.02 19.27
N TRP A 151 12.28 -1.04 18.60
CA TRP A 151 12.06 0.38 18.88
C TRP A 151 10.67 0.89 18.48
N LEU A 152 9.97 0.19 17.56
CA LEU A 152 8.66 0.59 17.05
C LEU A 152 7.52 0.33 18.03
N ASN A 153 7.75 -0.49 19.05
CA ASN A 153 6.75 -0.74 20.10
C ASN A 153 7.44 -1.06 21.43
N ARG A 154 7.77 -0.01 22.18
CA ARG A 154 8.36 -0.10 23.51
C ARG A 154 7.50 0.66 24.52
N PRO A 155 7.35 0.15 25.76
CA PRO A 155 6.50 0.78 26.77
C PRO A 155 7.09 2.10 27.33
N ASP A 156 8.38 2.35 27.10
CA ASP A 156 9.12 3.51 27.63
C ASP A 156 9.31 4.64 26.61
N VAL A 157 8.77 4.50 25.38
CA VAL A 157 8.82 5.53 24.33
C VAL A 157 7.45 5.73 23.67
N HIS A 158 7.24 6.92 23.13
CA HIS A 158 6.03 7.19 22.34
C HIS A 158 6.19 6.63 20.92
N GLY A 159 5.55 5.47 20.68
CA GLY A 159 5.73 4.70 19.44
C GLY A 159 5.43 5.50 18.16
N GLY A 160 4.37 6.31 18.14
CA GLY A 160 4.04 7.16 16.98
C GLY A 160 5.13 8.18 16.65
N GLU A 161 5.80 8.77 17.66
CA GLU A 161 6.93 9.68 17.41
C GLU A 161 8.15 8.92 16.86
N VAL A 162 8.40 7.70 17.34
CA VAL A 162 9.49 6.87 16.82
C VAL A 162 9.23 6.48 15.36
N CYS A 163 8.00 6.04 15.05
CA CYS A 163 7.60 5.71 13.69
C CYS A 163 7.74 6.93 12.76
N ALA A 164 7.21 8.09 13.15
CA ALA A 164 7.33 9.31 12.36
C ALA A 164 8.79 9.75 12.14
N ALA A 165 9.65 9.62 13.17
CA ALA A 165 11.07 9.92 13.05
C ALA A 165 11.76 8.97 12.06
N LEU A 166 11.46 7.66 12.13
CA LEU A 166 12.00 6.66 11.22
C LEU A 166 11.66 6.99 9.77
N ILE A 167 10.38 7.20 9.48
CA ILE A 167 9.91 7.43 8.10
C ILE A 167 10.26 8.81 7.55
N SER A 168 10.54 9.80 8.40
CA SER A 168 10.88 11.15 7.96
C SER A 168 12.11 11.20 7.05
N GLY A 169 13.04 10.26 7.23
CA GLY A 169 14.22 10.09 6.39
C GLY A 169 13.95 9.44 5.03
N LEU A 170 12.76 8.86 4.83
CA LEU A 170 12.37 8.19 3.58
C LEU A 170 11.68 9.13 2.58
N VAL A 171 11.30 10.34 3.01
CA VAL A 171 10.64 11.35 2.18
C VAL A 171 11.69 12.07 1.34
N ALA A 172 11.42 12.29 0.04
CA ALA A 172 12.33 13.00 -0.84
C ALA A 172 12.57 14.45 -0.37
N PRO A 173 13.82 14.97 -0.51
CA PRO A 173 14.14 16.34 -0.09
C PRO A 173 13.32 17.42 -0.81
N GLN A 174 12.79 17.12 -2.00
CA GLN A 174 12.01 18.05 -2.82
C GLN A 174 10.51 18.00 -2.55
N SER A 175 10.06 17.08 -1.69
CA SER A 175 8.65 16.98 -1.35
C SER A 175 8.17 18.25 -0.62
N PRO A 176 7.02 18.82 -0.98
CA PRO A 176 6.47 20.01 -0.33
C PRO A 176 6.28 19.78 1.17
N GLU A 177 6.57 20.79 1.99
CA GLU A 177 6.55 20.69 3.44
C GLU A 177 5.19 20.26 3.99
N GLU A 178 4.10 20.76 3.41
CA GLU A 178 2.73 20.42 3.80
C GLU A 178 2.46 18.90 3.65
N TYR A 179 2.86 18.30 2.55
CA TYR A 179 2.67 16.87 2.29
C TYR A 179 3.63 16.00 3.11
N ARG A 180 4.82 16.51 3.42
CA ARG A 180 5.73 15.84 4.37
C ARG A 180 5.08 15.74 5.76
N TRP A 181 4.52 16.84 6.27
CA TRP A 181 3.82 16.83 7.56
C TRP A 181 2.58 15.96 7.56
N GLU A 182 1.83 15.94 6.47
CA GLU A 182 0.69 15.05 6.30
C GLU A 182 1.10 13.57 6.36
N THR A 183 2.14 13.19 5.62
CA THR A 183 2.68 11.83 5.63
C THR A 183 3.13 11.42 7.04
N LEU A 184 3.86 12.29 7.75
CA LEU A 184 4.30 12.04 9.11
C LEU A 184 3.13 11.90 10.10
N TRP A 185 2.05 12.67 9.89
CA TRP A 185 0.88 12.61 10.76
C TRP A 185 0.21 11.23 10.75
N GLY A 186 0.08 10.60 9.59
CA GLY A 186 -0.44 9.24 9.48
C GLY A 186 0.30 8.25 10.36
N TYR A 187 1.63 8.35 10.42
CA TYR A 187 2.44 7.49 11.28
C TYR A 187 2.38 7.83 12.77
N LYS A 188 2.15 9.10 13.12
CA LYS A 188 1.94 9.51 14.53
C LYS A 188 0.64 8.97 15.11
N THR A 189 -0.36 8.75 14.27
CA THR A 189 -1.70 8.28 14.67
C THR A 189 -1.87 6.77 14.58
N GLY A 190 -0.86 6.04 14.11
CA GLY A 190 -0.88 4.58 14.02
C GLY A 190 -1.05 3.88 15.38
N GLY A 191 -1.71 2.73 15.37
CA GLY A 191 -1.96 1.92 16.56
C GLY A 191 -0.67 1.39 17.20
N PRO A 192 -0.64 1.20 18.53
CA PRO A 192 0.52 0.61 19.21
C PRO A 192 0.85 -0.78 18.65
N GLY A 193 2.13 -1.00 18.31
CA GLY A 193 2.62 -2.28 17.81
C GLY A 193 2.27 -2.62 16.36
N VAL A 194 1.41 -1.83 15.72
CA VAL A 194 0.93 -2.11 14.35
C VAL A 194 2.08 -2.07 13.35
N PHE A 195 2.88 -1.01 13.34
CA PHE A 195 4.04 -0.92 12.45
C PHE A 195 5.05 -2.06 12.69
N LYS A 196 5.33 -2.40 13.96
CA LYS A 196 6.18 -3.55 14.32
C LYS A 196 5.62 -4.86 13.75
N GLY A 197 4.30 -5.05 13.87
CA GLY A 197 3.59 -6.22 13.36
C GLY A 197 3.62 -6.33 11.84
N ASP A 198 3.44 -5.24 11.12
CA ASP A 198 3.54 -5.21 9.66
C ASP A 198 4.94 -5.57 9.18
N LEU A 199 5.97 -5.09 9.87
CA LEU A 199 7.35 -5.40 9.51
C LEU A 199 7.72 -6.87 9.78
N HIS A 200 6.87 -7.64 10.45
CA HIS A 200 6.97 -9.09 10.49
C HIS A 200 6.86 -9.70 9.09
N PHE A 201 5.97 -9.18 8.25
CA PHE A 201 5.82 -9.57 6.85
C PHE A 201 7.16 -9.57 6.11
N TYR A 202 7.96 -8.52 6.22
CA TYR A 202 9.27 -8.46 5.55
C TYR A 202 10.30 -9.44 6.08
N ARG A 203 10.21 -9.85 7.34
CA ARG A 203 11.25 -10.65 7.99
C ARG A 203 10.95 -12.13 8.02
N ALA A 204 9.66 -12.51 8.05
CA ALA A 204 9.28 -13.88 8.32
C ALA A 204 9.08 -14.72 7.05
N ASP A 205 8.33 -14.20 6.08
CA ASP A 205 7.83 -15.04 4.99
C ASP A 205 7.68 -14.36 3.62
N SER A 206 7.97 -13.06 3.53
CA SER A 206 7.81 -12.34 2.27
C SER A 206 9.05 -12.30 1.37
N ASP A 207 10.03 -13.16 1.61
CA ASP A 207 11.14 -13.33 0.66
C ASP A 207 10.63 -14.01 -0.61
N TYR A 208 10.56 -13.22 -1.68
CA TYR A 208 9.92 -13.64 -2.92
C TYR A 208 10.91 -13.90 -4.07
N ARG A 209 12.21 -13.92 -3.75
CA ARG A 209 13.30 -14.02 -4.74
C ARG A 209 13.23 -15.25 -5.64
N ASP A 210 12.76 -16.37 -5.11
CA ASP A 210 12.69 -17.63 -5.82
C ASP A 210 11.37 -17.83 -6.59
N ARG A 211 10.38 -16.96 -6.35
CA ARG A 211 9.03 -17.09 -6.92
C ARG A 211 8.69 -15.99 -7.92
N VAL A 212 9.22 -14.79 -7.75
CA VAL A 212 8.84 -13.61 -8.53
C VAL A 212 8.95 -13.81 -10.06
N ALA A 213 9.90 -14.61 -10.52
CA ALA A 213 10.05 -14.96 -11.94
C ALA A 213 8.95 -15.90 -12.49
N ARG A 214 8.03 -16.38 -11.64
CA ARG A 214 6.88 -17.21 -12.06
C ARG A 214 5.67 -16.37 -12.46
N ILE A 215 5.69 -15.08 -12.19
CA ILE A 215 4.60 -14.18 -12.58
C ILE A 215 4.48 -14.20 -14.11
N ASN A 216 3.28 -14.53 -14.60
CA ASN A 216 2.99 -14.58 -16.02
C ASN A 216 2.42 -13.24 -16.49
N THR A 217 3.27 -12.39 -17.03
CA THR A 217 2.88 -11.03 -17.48
C THR A 217 1.98 -11.03 -18.72
N ASP A 218 1.84 -12.15 -19.42
CA ASP A 218 0.87 -12.30 -20.51
C ASP A 218 -0.57 -12.46 -19.97
N GLU A 219 -0.71 -12.93 -18.72
CA GLU A 219 -2.00 -13.10 -18.06
C GLU A 219 -2.38 -11.90 -17.20
N ILE A 220 -1.41 -11.31 -16.51
CA ILE A 220 -1.62 -10.14 -15.64
C ILE A 220 -0.56 -9.06 -15.88
N PRO A 221 -0.94 -7.87 -16.35
CA PRO A 221 -0.02 -6.73 -16.44
C PRO A 221 0.54 -6.34 -15.07
N VAL A 222 1.86 -6.15 -15.00
CA VAL A 222 2.58 -5.76 -13.79
C VAL A 222 3.35 -4.47 -14.05
N TYR A 223 3.15 -3.48 -13.19
CA TYR A 223 3.88 -2.21 -13.24
C TYR A 223 4.65 -2.02 -11.94
N LEU A 224 5.93 -1.66 -12.03
CA LEU A 224 6.79 -1.36 -10.88
C LEU A 224 7.31 0.07 -10.99
N LEU A 225 6.99 0.88 -9.98
CA LEU A 225 7.40 2.29 -9.89
C LEU A 225 8.10 2.53 -8.55
N THR A 226 9.26 3.19 -8.57
CA THR A 226 10.06 3.45 -7.36
C THR A 226 10.59 4.86 -7.37
N GLY A 227 10.53 5.53 -6.21
CA GLY A 227 11.07 6.87 -6.02
C GLY A 227 12.60 6.90 -6.08
N GLU A 228 13.13 7.92 -6.74
CA GLU A 228 14.57 8.16 -6.88
C GLU A 228 15.32 8.22 -5.54
N TYR A 229 14.62 8.65 -4.47
CA TYR A 229 15.18 8.84 -3.13
C TYR A 229 14.76 7.74 -2.14
N ASP A 230 14.10 6.69 -2.60
CA ASP A 230 13.77 5.58 -1.72
C ASP A 230 15.03 4.74 -1.40
N PHE A 231 15.38 4.68 -0.13
CA PHE A 231 16.46 3.82 0.34
C PHE A 231 15.93 2.59 1.12
N SER A 232 14.64 2.51 1.37
CA SER A 232 14.00 1.34 1.99
C SER A 232 13.79 0.23 0.94
N CYS A 233 13.23 0.59 -0.22
CA CYS A 233 13.18 -0.25 -1.41
C CYS A 233 13.88 0.50 -2.55
N THR A 234 15.17 0.28 -2.69
CA THR A 234 15.99 1.10 -3.60
C THR A 234 15.57 0.93 -5.06
N PRO A 235 15.82 1.95 -5.91
CA PRO A 235 15.64 1.80 -7.35
C PRO A 235 16.31 0.55 -7.92
N GLU A 236 17.47 0.18 -7.40
CA GLU A 236 18.21 -1.02 -7.79
C GLU A 236 17.47 -2.30 -7.44
N ASP A 237 16.80 -2.35 -6.27
CA ASP A 237 15.98 -3.50 -5.85
C ASP A 237 14.78 -3.68 -6.77
N THR A 238 14.09 -2.59 -7.10
CA THR A 238 12.95 -2.62 -8.02
C THR A 238 13.36 -3.00 -9.42
N VAL A 239 14.46 -2.43 -9.96
CA VAL A 239 14.99 -2.79 -11.28
C VAL A 239 15.41 -4.26 -11.33
N ARG A 240 16.07 -4.75 -10.28
CA ARG A 240 16.43 -6.18 -10.16
C ARG A 240 15.21 -7.07 -10.22
N THR A 241 14.15 -6.70 -9.49
CA THR A 241 12.88 -7.44 -9.46
C THR A 241 12.19 -7.41 -10.82
N ALA A 242 12.05 -6.23 -11.42
CA ALA A 242 11.46 -6.05 -12.75
C ALA A 242 12.15 -6.91 -13.82
N LYS A 243 13.48 -6.95 -13.79
CA LYS A 243 14.28 -7.79 -14.69
C LYS A 243 13.98 -9.29 -14.54
N LYS A 244 13.73 -9.77 -13.31
CA LYS A 244 13.37 -11.19 -13.08
C LYS A 244 11.98 -11.52 -13.64
N ILE A 245 11.05 -10.56 -13.59
CA ILE A 245 9.69 -10.69 -14.14
C ILE A 245 9.70 -10.56 -15.67
N GLY A 246 10.71 -9.88 -16.24
CA GLY A 246 10.78 -9.60 -17.67
C GLY A 246 10.09 -8.30 -18.09
N ILE A 247 9.98 -7.33 -17.19
CA ILE A 247 9.40 -6.00 -17.41
C ILE A 247 10.40 -4.89 -17.14
N ASP A 248 10.05 -3.65 -17.49
CA ASP A 248 10.80 -2.45 -17.11
C ASP A 248 10.25 -1.83 -15.82
N ALA A 249 11.13 -1.29 -15.00
CA ALA A 249 10.77 -0.49 -13.83
C ALA A 249 10.81 1.01 -14.15
N THR A 250 9.87 1.76 -13.58
CA THR A 250 9.84 3.21 -13.68
C THR A 250 10.46 3.85 -12.45
N ILE A 251 11.53 4.66 -12.64
CA ILE A 251 12.13 5.44 -11.56
C ILE A 251 11.49 6.83 -11.52
N MET A 252 10.80 7.11 -10.44
CA MET A 252 10.06 8.36 -10.23
C MET A 252 10.99 9.43 -9.67
N ARG A 253 11.36 10.41 -10.50
CA ARG A 253 12.25 11.51 -10.10
C ARG A 253 11.60 12.41 -9.04
N LYS A 254 12.39 12.85 -8.07
CA LYS A 254 12.00 13.75 -6.97
C LYS A 254 10.95 13.16 -6.03
N LEU A 255 10.87 11.84 -5.94
CA LEU A 255 10.01 11.09 -5.04
C LEU A 255 10.83 10.15 -4.17
N GLY A 256 10.36 9.94 -2.96
CA GLY A 256 10.89 8.98 -2.00
C GLY A 256 9.93 7.81 -1.83
N HIS A 257 9.81 7.32 -0.60
CA HIS A 257 9.07 6.09 -0.27
C HIS A 257 7.54 6.23 -0.25
N PHE A 258 7.01 7.44 -0.24
CA PHE A 258 5.56 7.68 -0.10
C PHE A 258 5.00 8.53 -1.25
N PRO A 259 5.19 8.13 -2.53
CA PRO A 259 4.93 9.00 -3.68
C PRO A 259 3.52 9.57 -3.69
N MET A 260 2.51 8.77 -3.30
CA MET A 260 1.08 9.14 -3.32
C MET A 260 0.71 10.17 -2.24
N SER A 261 1.50 10.30 -1.16
CA SER A 261 1.22 11.24 -0.07
C SER A 261 2.27 12.35 0.07
N GLU A 262 3.55 12.08 -0.17
CA GLU A 262 4.61 13.06 0.02
C GLU A 262 4.71 14.11 -1.10
N ASN A 263 4.26 13.77 -2.31
CA ASN A 263 4.23 14.69 -3.46
C ASN A 263 3.25 14.20 -4.53
N PRO A 264 1.94 14.29 -4.29
CA PRO A 264 0.90 13.77 -5.17
C PRO A 264 0.96 14.39 -6.57
N GLU A 265 1.31 15.66 -6.70
CA GLU A 265 1.46 16.36 -7.99
C GLU A 265 2.60 15.80 -8.86
N GLN A 266 3.67 15.35 -8.23
CA GLN A 266 4.75 14.70 -8.94
C GLN A 266 4.42 13.24 -9.25
N PHE A 267 3.80 12.53 -8.31
CA PHE A 267 3.40 11.12 -8.45
C PHE A 267 2.42 10.91 -9.61
N ARG A 268 1.39 11.76 -9.74
CA ARG A 268 0.40 11.63 -10.81
C ARG A 268 0.99 11.65 -12.22
N LYS A 269 2.14 12.27 -12.44
CA LYS A 269 2.83 12.30 -13.75
C LYS A 269 3.33 10.92 -14.18
N TYR A 270 3.55 10.02 -13.22
CA TYR A 270 3.97 8.64 -13.45
C TYR A 270 2.79 7.67 -13.42
N LEU A 271 1.79 7.94 -12.57
CA LEU A 271 0.63 7.07 -12.43
C LEU A 271 -0.37 7.22 -13.59
N LEU A 272 -0.70 8.44 -14.01
CA LEU A 272 -1.72 8.67 -15.03
C LEU A 272 -1.42 7.96 -16.37
N PRO A 273 -0.18 7.90 -16.88
CA PRO A 273 0.14 7.10 -18.07
C PRO A 273 -0.18 5.62 -17.91
N VAL A 274 0.12 5.01 -16.75
CA VAL A 274 -0.19 3.61 -16.45
C VAL A 274 -1.71 3.39 -16.43
N LEU A 275 -2.43 4.26 -15.72
CA LEU A 275 -3.90 4.16 -15.67
C LEU A 275 -4.55 4.36 -17.05
N SER A 276 -4.01 5.26 -17.87
CA SER A 276 -4.49 5.49 -19.23
C SER A 276 -4.30 4.25 -20.13
N GLU A 277 -3.19 3.54 -20.00
CA GLU A 277 -2.94 2.27 -20.69
C GLU A 277 -3.98 1.21 -20.28
N LEU A 278 -4.29 1.12 -18.98
CA LEU A 278 -5.24 0.16 -18.42
C LEU A 278 -6.70 0.45 -18.77
N LEU A 279 -7.03 1.68 -19.20
CA LEU A 279 -8.36 2.02 -19.74
C LEU A 279 -8.55 1.52 -21.19
N GLY A 280 -7.46 1.39 -21.95
CA GLY A 280 -7.49 0.97 -23.37
C GLY A 280 -7.50 -0.54 -23.58
N ASN A 281 -7.20 -1.29 -22.54
CA ASN A 281 -7.19 -2.74 -22.51
C ASN A 281 -8.47 -3.26 -21.84
#